data_e23280c9f3ec753da2450afa7c95fad1
#
_entry.id   e23280c9f3ec753da2450afa7c95fad1
#
_cell.length_a   1.000
_cell.length_b   1.000
_cell.length_c   1.000
_cell.angle_alpha   90.00
_cell.angle_beta   90.00
_cell.angle_gamma   90.00
#
_symmetry.space_group_name_H-M   'P 1'
#
loop_
_entity.id
_entity.type
_entity.pdbx_description
1 polymer ?
#
loop_
_entity_poly.entity_id
_entity_poly.type
_entity_poly.pdbx_seq_one_letter_code
_entity_poly.pdbx_strand_id
1 'polypeptide(L)'
;MWQTFVRYPHLADGRHDDEAWRAHSGRFAACLIRIPASALQPNLNTFREAVGPLGLSRLHPDHFLHIMVQEIGFVTRNPTTPDELSLDRFDELGSALGSALNDIEQFD
;
A
#
# COMPACT_ATOMS: atom_id res chain seq x y z
N MET A 1 17.78 9.31 -1.86
CA MET A 1 16.44 9.05 -2.45
C MET A 1 16.31 9.61 -3.87
N TRP A 2 16.52 10.91 -4.07
CA TRP A 2 16.41 11.53 -5.41
C TRP A 2 17.42 10.94 -6.42
N GLN A 3 18.67 10.76 -6.03
CA GLN A 3 19.71 10.17 -6.89
C GLN A 3 19.40 8.73 -7.28
N THR A 4 18.74 7.99 -6.41
CA THR A 4 18.27 6.63 -6.73
C THR A 4 17.14 6.70 -7.76
N PHE A 5 16.19 7.59 -7.57
CA PHE A 5 15.06 7.79 -8.47
C PHE A 5 15.50 8.12 -9.90
N VAL A 6 16.44 9.06 -10.07
CA VAL A 6 16.93 9.46 -11.41
C VAL A 6 17.75 8.39 -12.15
N ARG A 7 18.17 7.33 -11.45
CA ARG A 7 18.85 6.19 -12.10
C ARG A 7 17.92 5.26 -12.84
N TYR A 8 16.63 5.30 -12.52
CA TYR A 8 15.64 4.46 -13.16
C TYR A 8 15.02 5.22 -14.34
N PRO A 9 15.24 4.77 -15.59
CA PRO A 9 14.74 5.46 -16.78
C PRO A 9 13.22 5.35 -16.94
N HIS A 10 12.57 4.50 -16.14
CA HIS A 10 11.14 4.23 -16.23
C HIS A 10 10.52 4.21 -14.84
N LEU A 11 9.31 4.74 -14.74
CA LEU A 11 8.45 4.51 -13.58
C LEU A 11 7.92 3.08 -13.61
N ALA A 12 7.91 2.42 -12.48
CA ALA A 12 7.23 1.14 -12.35
C ALA A 12 5.74 1.31 -12.61
N ASP A 13 5.18 0.50 -13.49
CA ASP A 13 3.77 0.58 -13.90
C ASP A 13 2.84 -0.32 -13.04
N GLY A 14 3.32 -0.80 -11.92
CA GLY A 14 2.59 -1.69 -11.02
C GLY A 14 2.51 -3.14 -11.49
N ARG A 15 3.02 -3.46 -12.68
CA ARG A 15 3.14 -4.83 -13.21
C ARG A 15 4.51 -5.44 -12.96
N HIS A 16 5.47 -4.61 -12.65
CA HIS A 16 6.83 -5.01 -12.35
C HIS A 16 7.02 -4.95 -10.85
N ASP A 17 6.89 -6.10 -10.23
CA ASP A 17 7.40 -6.26 -8.89
C ASP A 17 8.91 -6.12 -8.97
N ASP A 18 9.42 -5.29 -8.13
CA ASP A 18 10.84 -5.25 -7.89
C ASP A 18 11.29 -6.66 -7.40
N GLU A 19 12.51 -7.00 -7.69
CA GLU A 19 13.07 -8.31 -7.34
C GLU A 19 13.01 -8.58 -5.84
N ALA A 20 13.14 -7.55 -5.02
CA ALA A 20 13.00 -7.63 -3.57
C ALA A 20 11.59 -8.10 -3.16
N TRP A 21 10.54 -7.61 -3.82
CA TRP A 21 9.16 -8.05 -3.55
C TRP A 21 8.94 -9.51 -3.91
N ARG A 22 9.53 -9.98 -5.01
CA ARG A 22 9.42 -11.37 -5.45
C ARG A 22 10.15 -12.35 -4.55
N ALA A 23 11.16 -11.90 -3.83
CA ALA A 23 11.91 -12.71 -2.90
C ALA A 23 11.09 -13.12 -1.66
N HIS A 24 10.00 -12.38 -1.34
CA HIS A 24 9.15 -12.65 -0.20
C HIS A 24 8.01 -13.60 -0.56
N SER A 25 7.82 -14.64 0.26
CA SER A 25 6.71 -15.59 0.13
C SER A 25 5.45 -15.17 0.87
N GLY A 26 5.56 -14.17 1.76
CA GLY A 26 4.49 -13.69 2.61
C GLY A 26 3.57 -12.66 1.93
N ARG A 27 2.53 -12.26 2.66
CA ARG A 27 1.65 -11.17 2.26
C ARG A 27 2.17 -9.86 2.84
N PHE A 28 2.20 -8.83 2.02
CA PHE A 28 2.54 -7.50 2.49
C PHE A 28 1.41 -6.92 3.34
N ALA A 29 1.78 -6.40 4.50
CA ALA A 29 0.87 -5.76 5.44
C ALA A 29 1.19 -4.28 5.58
N ALA A 30 0.15 -3.47 5.63
CA ALA A 30 0.26 -2.03 5.82
C ALA A 30 -0.95 -1.50 6.58
N CYS A 31 -0.75 -0.41 7.29
CA CYS A 31 -1.82 0.39 7.85
C CYS A 31 -2.23 1.46 6.83
N LEU A 32 -3.49 1.51 6.49
CA LEU A 32 -4.00 2.43 5.47
C LEU A 32 -5.36 3.01 5.86
N ILE A 33 -5.65 4.17 5.31
CA ILE A 33 -6.97 4.80 5.38
C ILE A 33 -7.69 4.55 4.05
N ARG A 34 -8.81 3.84 4.10
CA ARG A 34 -9.62 3.58 2.92
C ARG A 34 -10.36 4.84 2.50
N ILE A 35 -10.31 5.16 1.21
CA ILE A 35 -11.01 6.29 0.64
C ILE A 35 -12.20 5.77 -0.17
N PRO A 36 -13.45 6.12 0.15
CA PRO A 36 -14.58 5.77 -0.69
C PRO A 36 -14.48 6.53 -2.02
N ALA A 37 -14.68 5.84 -3.14
CA ALA A 37 -14.62 6.44 -4.47
C ALA A 37 -15.58 7.62 -4.60
N SER A 38 -16.73 7.57 -3.94
CA SER A 38 -17.71 8.66 -3.92
C SER A 38 -17.16 9.99 -3.39
N ALA A 39 -16.17 9.96 -2.51
CA ALA A 39 -15.53 11.17 -1.98
C ALA A 39 -14.66 11.88 -3.02
N LEU A 40 -14.26 11.17 -4.08
CA LEU A 40 -13.37 11.68 -5.14
C LEU A 40 -14.10 11.97 -6.45
N GLN A 41 -15.39 11.67 -6.54
CA GLN A 41 -16.17 11.92 -7.75
C GLN A 41 -16.65 13.40 -7.84
N PRO A 42 -16.73 13.96 -9.05
CA PRO A 42 -16.49 13.34 -10.37
C PRO A 42 -15.02 13.33 -10.82
N ASN A 43 -14.11 13.95 -10.07
CA ASN A 43 -12.72 14.15 -10.47
C ASN A 43 -11.97 12.84 -10.75
N LEU A 44 -12.29 11.78 -10.01
CA LEU A 44 -11.69 10.46 -10.20
C LEU A 44 -11.99 9.90 -11.61
N ASN A 45 -13.23 10.02 -12.08
CA ASN A 45 -13.61 9.57 -13.42
C ASN A 45 -12.92 10.40 -14.49
N THR A 46 -12.91 11.72 -14.34
CA THR A 46 -12.21 12.62 -15.25
C THR A 46 -10.73 12.27 -15.38
N PHE A 47 -10.08 11.98 -14.26
CA PHE A 47 -8.69 11.55 -14.24
C PHE A 47 -8.50 10.21 -14.97
N ARG A 48 -9.34 9.22 -14.71
CA ARG A 48 -9.26 7.90 -15.34
C ARG A 48 -9.50 7.95 -16.85
N GLU A 49 -10.44 8.77 -17.29
CA GLU A 49 -10.72 9.00 -18.72
C GLU A 49 -9.54 9.64 -19.44
N ALA A 50 -8.84 10.55 -18.76
CA ALA A 50 -7.66 11.20 -19.34
C ALA A 50 -6.43 10.30 -19.38
N VAL A 51 -6.18 9.52 -18.33
CA VAL A 51 -4.95 8.73 -18.17
C VAL A 51 -5.08 7.33 -18.75
N GLY A 52 -6.25 6.70 -18.64
CA GLY A 52 -6.46 5.32 -19.08
C GLY A 52 -6.08 5.07 -20.54
N PRO A 53 -6.49 5.90 -21.52
CA PRO A 53 -6.17 5.69 -22.93
C PRO A 53 -4.68 5.81 -23.26
N LEU A 54 -3.88 6.43 -22.40
CA LEU A 54 -2.44 6.58 -22.61
C LEU A 54 -1.69 5.25 -22.46
N GLY A 55 -2.27 4.25 -21.79
CA GLY A 55 -1.66 2.95 -21.58
C GLY A 55 -0.38 2.96 -20.74
N LEU A 56 -0.10 4.06 -20.05
CA LEU A 56 1.14 4.27 -19.31
C LEU A 56 1.14 3.64 -17.92
N SER A 57 -0.04 3.37 -17.39
CA SER A 57 -0.20 2.83 -16.04
C SER A 57 -1.46 1.99 -15.92
N ARG A 58 -1.47 1.13 -14.89
CA ARG A 58 -2.65 0.38 -14.49
C ARG A 58 -3.31 1.15 -13.35
N LEU A 59 -4.54 1.58 -13.56
CA LEU A 59 -5.29 2.33 -12.54
C LEU A 59 -5.92 1.37 -11.53
N HIS A 60 -5.87 1.75 -10.26
CA HIS A 60 -6.50 0.99 -9.19
C HIS A 60 -8.02 1.03 -9.28
N PRO A 61 -8.72 -0.07 -9.00
CA PRO A 61 -10.16 -0.08 -8.89
C PRO A 61 -10.65 0.69 -7.66
N ASP A 62 -11.93 1.04 -7.64
CA ASP A 62 -12.53 1.85 -6.57
C ASP A 62 -12.31 1.29 -5.16
N HIS A 63 -12.37 -0.02 -5.00
CA HIS A 63 -12.21 -0.66 -3.70
C HIS A 63 -10.78 -0.64 -3.17
N PHE A 64 -9.82 -0.23 -3.99
CA PHE A 64 -8.40 -0.19 -3.63
C PHE A 64 -7.88 1.24 -3.39
N LEU A 65 -8.75 2.22 -3.41
CA LEU A 65 -8.36 3.60 -3.14
C LEU A 65 -8.05 3.79 -1.65
N HIS A 66 -6.85 4.25 -1.34
CA HIS A 66 -6.39 4.41 0.04
C HIS A 66 -5.26 5.43 0.15
N ILE A 67 -5.05 5.88 1.37
CA ILE A 67 -3.84 6.59 1.77
C ILE A 67 -3.01 5.63 2.63
N MET A 68 -1.77 5.40 2.24
CA MET A 68 -0.82 4.63 3.04
C MET A 68 -0.43 5.44 4.27
N VAL A 69 -0.63 4.89 5.45
CA VAL A 69 -0.22 5.51 6.71
C VAL A 69 1.12 4.97 7.16
N GLN A 70 1.26 3.65 7.18
CA GLN A 70 2.47 2.98 7.64
C GLN A 70 2.63 1.62 6.97
N GLU A 71 3.79 1.36 6.42
CA GLU A 71 4.19 0.02 6.01
C GLU A 71 4.55 -0.81 7.24
N ILE A 72 4.09 -2.05 7.29
CA ILE A 72 4.36 -2.97 8.39
C ILE A 72 5.42 -3.99 7.96
N GLY A 73 5.28 -4.57 6.78
CA GLY A 73 6.20 -5.56 6.24
C GLY A 73 5.49 -6.80 5.73
N PHE A 74 6.26 -7.83 5.44
CA PHE A 74 5.75 -9.09 4.91
C PHE A 74 5.42 -10.06 6.04
N VAL A 75 4.20 -10.57 6.04
CA VAL A 75 3.76 -11.59 7.02
C VAL A 75 4.02 -12.98 6.46
N THR A 76 4.87 -13.73 7.13
CA THR A 76 5.28 -15.08 6.72
C THR A 76 5.34 -16.04 7.91
N ARG A 77 5.33 -17.34 7.63
CA ARG A 77 5.45 -18.35 8.67
C ARG A 77 6.83 -18.39 9.32
N ASN A 78 7.87 -18.17 8.52
CA ASN A 78 9.26 -18.25 8.96
C ASN A 78 10.02 -17.00 8.52
N PRO A 79 9.98 -15.91 9.32
CA PRO A 79 10.71 -14.69 8.99
C PRO A 79 12.21 -14.95 8.90
N THR A 80 12.83 -14.46 7.84
CA THR A 80 14.28 -14.58 7.58
C THR A 80 14.96 -13.24 7.36
N THR A 81 14.18 -12.18 7.14
CA THR A 81 14.69 -10.82 6.92
C THR A 81 14.07 -9.83 7.89
N PRO A 82 14.69 -8.67 8.14
CA PRO A 82 14.18 -7.68 9.10
C PRO A 82 12.82 -7.07 8.74
N ASP A 83 12.41 -7.13 7.49
CA ASP A 83 11.13 -6.63 6.97
C ASP A 83 10.03 -7.71 6.95
N GLU A 84 10.32 -8.88 7.50
CA GLU A 84 9.35 -9.97 7.64
C GLU A 84 8.89 -10.12 9.09
N LEU A 85 7.60 -10.46 9.26
CA LEU A 85 6.94 -10.71 10.53
C LEU A 85 6.31 -12.09 10.56
N SER A 86 6.36 -12.74 11.72
CA SER A 86 5.53 -13.92 11.96
C SER A 86 4.05 -13.53 12.11
N LEU A 87 3.15 -14.48 11.92
CA LEU A 87 1.72 -14.25 12.09
C LEU A 87 1.40 -13.81 13.53
N ASP A 88 2.04 -14.42 14.53
CA ASP A 88 1.82 -14.05 15.94
C ASP A 88 2.22 -12.60 16.21
N ARG A 89 3.34 -12.14 15.67
CA ARG A 89 3.78 -10.75 15.81
C ARG A 89 2.84 -9.79 15.09
N PHE A 90 2.31 -10.19 13.95
CA PHE A 90 1.31 -9.40 13.22
C PHE A 90 0.01 -9.28 14.02
N ASP A 91 -0.46 -10.36 14.65
CA ASP A 91 -1.65 -10.36 15.50
C ASP A 91 -1.45 -9.50 16.77
N GLU A 92 -0.29 -9.57 17.40
CA GLU A 92 0.08 -8.70 18.53
C GLU A 92 0.04 -7.22 18.11
N LEU A 93 0.59 -6.89 16.95
CA LEU A 93 0.59 -5.53 16.42
C LEU A 93 -0.84 -5.06 16.12
N GLY A 94 -1.67 -5.91 15.52
CA GLY A 94 -3.07 -5.62 15.24
C GLY A 94 -3.87 -5.32 16.50
N SER A 95 -3.65 -6.10 17.57
CA SER A 95 -4.28 -5.90 18.87
C SER A 95 -3.82 -4.59 19.53
N ALA A 96 -2.53 -4.30 19.50
CA ALA A 96 -1.98 -3.06 20.05
C ALA A 96 -2.50 -1.83 19.28
N LEU A 97 -2.57 -1.91 17.95
CA LEU A 97 -3.11 -0.85 17.12
C LEU A 97 -4.60 -0.63 17.38
N GLY A 98 -5.39 -1.70 17.49
CA GLY A 98 -6.81 -1.62 17.83
C GLY A 98 -7.05 -0.94 19.17
N SER A 99 -6.25 -1.28 20.20
CA SER A 99 -6.33 -0.62 21.52
C SER A 99 -5.96 0.85 21.44
N ALA A 100 -4.89 1.20 20.75
CA ALA A 100 -4.46 2.59 20.59
C ALA A 100 -5.50 3.44 19.84
N LEU A 101 -6.16 2.89 18.82
CA LEU A 101 -7.21 3.58 18.06
C LEU A 101 -8.45 3.87 18.87
N ASN A 102 -8.77 3.04 19.88
CA ASN A 102 -9.90 3.29 20.77
C ASN A 102 -9.70 4.52 21.68
N ASP A 103 -8.45 4.91 21.92
CA ASP A 103 -8.09 6.06 22.74
C ASP A 103 -7.94 7.36 21.93
N ILE A 104 -8.06 7.29 20.61
CA ILE A 104 -7.98 8.45 19.73
C ILE A 104 -9.36 9.05 19.56
N GLU A 105 -9.52 10.32 19.94
CA GLU A 105 -10.72 11.06 19.64
C GLU A 105 -10.88 11.26 18.13
N GLN A 106 -12.12 11.16 17.67
CA GLN A 106 -12.42 11.43 16.28
C GLN A 106 -12.09 12.90 15.98
N PHE A 107 -11.28 13.12 14.96
CA PHE A 107 -11.01 14.47 14.45
C PHE A 107 -11.78 14.70 13.15
N ASP A 108 -12.20 15.93 12.97
CA ASP A 108 -12.93 16.36 11.76
C ASP A 108 -11.97 16.71 10.62
#